data_a8f6461b7f1f4a385aade6abed3090da
#
_entry.id   a8f6461b7f1f4a385aade6abed3090da
#
_cell.length_a   1.000
_cell.length_b   1.000
_cell.length_c   1.000
_cell.angle_alpha   90.00
_cell.angle_beta   90.00
_cell.angle_gamma   90.00
#
_symmetry.space_group_name_H-M   'P 1'
#
loop_
_entity.id
_entity.type
_entity.pdbx_description
1 polymer ?
#
loop_
_entity_poly.entity_id
_entity_poly.type
_entity_poly.pdbx_seq_one_letter_code
_entity_poly.pdbx_strand_id
1 'polypeptide(L)'
;MKNRSGKFTTPGLRGILAAATSDQKPDPTTNQLSIVNPPKKYDLAYPISTYTYVIVPVQSAKAPDLKKFLFWAVTKGQAFGPKLLFQPIPKSVLVVAEKTIAKIHS
;
A
#
# COMPACT_ATOMS: atom_id res chain seq x y z
N MET A 1 -19.83 -6.57 3.90
CA MET A 1 -19.17 -7.63 4.70
C MET A 1 -19.00 -7.15 6.13
N LYS A 2 -19.17 -8.01 7.09
CA LYS A 2 -19.01 -7.68 8.51
C LYS A 2 -17.54 -7.73 8.91
N ASN A 3 -17.02 -6.64 9.46
CA ASN A 3 -15.63 -6.55 9.89
C ASN A 3 -15.44 -7.03 11.35
N ARG A 4 -14.20 -7.00 11.85
CA ARG A 4 -13.86 -7.47 13.20
C ARG A 4 -14.53 -6.67 14.32
N SER A 5 -14.92 -5.42 14.07
CA SER A 5 -15.67 -4.60 15.03
C SER A 5 -17.17 -4.94 15.08
N GLY A 6 -17.63 -5.79 14.15
CA GLY A 6 -19.03 -6.16 14.02
C GLY A 6 -19.86 -5.26 13.09
N LYS A 7 -19.23 -4.26 12.48
CA LYS A 7 -19.90 -3.36 11.54
C LYS A 7 -19.87 -3.90 10.11
N PHE A 8 -20.92 -3.63 9.35
CA PHE A 8 -20.96 -3.92 7.92
C PHE A 8 -20.28 -2.80 7.14
N THR A 9 -19.37 -3.17 6.24
CA THR A 9 -18.59 -2.24 5.41
C THR A 9 -18.65 -2.66 3.95
N THR A 10 -18.40 -1.70 3.06
CA THR A 10 -18.40 -1.89 1.60
C THR A 10 -16.97 -1.76 1.05
N PRO A 11 -16.66 -2.35 -0.13
CA PRO A 11 -15.34 -2.26 -0.76
C PRO A 11 -15.12 -0.90 -1.45
N GLY A 12 -15.43 0.19 -0.74
CA GLY A 12 -15.20 1.56 -1.21
C GLY A 12 -13.85 2.11 -0.75
N LEU A 13 -13.43 3.23 -1.33
CA LEU A 13 -12.14 3.86 -1.01
C LEU A 13 -11.97 4.16 0.48
N ARG A 14 -13.05 4.56 1.17
CA ARG A 14 -13.00 4.85 2.62
C ARG A 14 -12.71 3.62 3.46
N GLY A 15 -13.34 2.49 3.15
CA GLY A 15 -13.12 1.23 3.85
C GLY A 15 -11.72 0.66 3.60
N ILE A 16 -11.21 0.81 2.38
CA ILE A 16 -9.85 0.40 2.01
C ILE A 16 -8.82 1.30 2.70
N LEU A 17 -9.04 2.63 2.72
CA LEU A 17 -8.16 3.57 3.42
C LEU A 17 -8.08 3.26 4.91
N ALA A 18 -9.22 2.97 5.56
CA ALA A 18 -9.26 2.60 6.97
C ALA A 18 -8.45 1.33 7.25
N ALA A 19 -8.48 0.35 6.35
CA ALA A 19 -7.63 -0.84 6.44
C ALA A 19 -6.15 -0.50 6.22
N ALA A 20 -5.83 0.31 5.23
CA ALA A 20 -4.47 0.70 4.88
C ALA A 20 -3.78 1.56 5.95
N THR A 21 -4.54 2.31 6.73
CA THR A 21 -4.02 3.14 7.84
C THR A 21 -3.98 2.39 9.17
N SER A 22 -4.28 1.08 9.19
CA SER A 22 -4.17 0.28 10.40
C SER A 22 -2.72 0.18 10.89
N ASP A 23 -2.53 -0.03 12.19
CA ASP A 23 -1.19 -0.05 12.85
C ASP A 23 -0.32 -1.26 12.47
N GLN A 24 -0.64 -1.98 11.42
CA GLN A 24 0.15 -3.10 10.97
C GLN A 24 1.48 -2.62 10.40
N LYS A 25 2.55 -3.32 10.74
CA LYS A 25 3.90 -2.96 10.31
C LYS A 25 4.35 -3.85 9.16
N PRO A 26 5.05 -3.27 8.16
CA PRO A 26 5.65 -4.10 7.11
C PRO A 26 6.74 -5.01 7.68
N ASP A 27 6.89 -6.18 7.06
CA ASP A 27 8.01 -7.06 7.34
C ASP A 27 9.33 -6.35 7.00
N PRO A 28 10.29 -6.29 7.93
CA PRO A 28 11.53 -5.52 7.71
C PRO A 28 12.43 -6.09 6.60
N THR A 29 12.25 -7.35 6.25
CA THR A 29 13.04 -8.02 5.21
C THR A 29 12.39 -7.93 3.83
N THR A 30 11.09 -8.22 3.76
CA THR A 30 10.36 -8.34 2.48
C THR A 30 9.50 -7.12 2.14
N ASN A 31 9.28 -6.19 3.08
CA ASN A 31 8.31 -5.09 3.01
C ASN A 31 6.86 -5.54 2.80
N GLN A 32 6.56 -6.81 2.99
CA GLN A 32 5.18 -7.29 2.94
C GLN A 32 4.37 -6.70 4.09
N LEU A 33 3.18 -6.23 3.78
CA LEU A 33 2.25 -5.65 4.74
C LEU A 33 0.86 -6.21 4.52
N SER A 34 0.38 -6.99 5.47
CA SER A 34 -1.00 -7.45 5.43
C SER A 34 -1.92 -6.43 6.07
N ILE A 35 -2.96 -6.04 5.35
CA ILE A 35 -4.06 -5.19 5.84
C ILE A 35 -5.39 -5.94 5.85
N VAL A 36 -5.34 -7.26 5.73
CA VAL A 36 -6.51 -8.13 5.80
C VAL A 36 -7.02 -8.18 7.23
N ASN A 37 -8.31 -7.97 7.41
CA ASN A 37 -9.01 -8.10 8.67
C ASN A 37 -8.34 -7.31 9.83
N PRO A 38 -8.24 -5.97 9.71
CA PRO A 38 -7.58 -5.13 10.72
C PRO A 38 -8.19 -5.24 12.13
N PRO A 39 -7.49 -4.79 13.17
CA PRO A 39 -8.00 -4.79 14.55
C PRO A 39 -9.34 -4.08 14.72
N LYS A 40 -10.09 -4.45 15.76
CA LYS A 40 -11.45 -3.94 16.04
C LYS A 40 -11.55 -2.41 16.12
N LYS A 41 -10.49 -1.72 16.53
CA LYS A 41 -10.48 -0.25 16.63
C LYS A 41 -10.66 0.45 15.27
N TYR A 42 -10.41 -0.24 14.16
CA TYR A 42 -10.62 0.27 12.80
C TYR A 42 -12.01 -0.13 12.28
N ASP A 43 -13.04 0.46 12.87
CA ASP A 43 -14.43 0.06 12.67
C ASP A 43 -14.99 0.33 11.27
N LEU A 44 -14.35 1.20 10.48
CA LEU A 44 -14.71 1.46 9.09
C LEU A 44 -13.94 0.60 8.08
N ALA A 45 -12.95 -0.18 8.53
CA ALA A 45 -12.09 -0.95 7.65
C ALA A 45 -12.83 -2.07 6.93
N TYR A 46 -12.63 -2.15 5.60
CA TYR A 46 -13.11 -3.27 4.81
C TYR A 46 -12.18 -4.47 5.02
N PRO A 47 -12.71 -5.66 5.44
CA PRO A 47 -11.87 -6.76 5.90
C PRO A 47 -11.01 -7.41 4.83
N ILE A 48 -11.43 -7.37 3.55
CA ILE A 48 -10.70 -7.97 2.43
C ILE A 48 -10.04 -6.87 1.62
N SER A 49 -9.01 -6.24 2.20
CA SER A 49 -8.19 -5.21 1.54
C SER A 49 -6.77 -5.71 1.42
N THR A 50 -6.09 -5.37 0.32
CA THR A 50 -4.71 -5.75 0.09
C THR A 50 -3.98 -4.69 -0.73
N TYR A 51 -2.65 -4.75 -0.73
CA TYR A 51 -1.81 -3.95 -1.61
C TYR A 51 -1.52 -4.70 -2.91
N THR A 52 -1.36 -3.95 -3.99
CA THR A 52 -0.69 -4.44 -5.20
C THR A 52 0.81 -4.24 -5.03
N TYR A 53 1.58 -5.28 -5.30
CA TYR A 53 3.03 -5.26 -5.14
C TYR A 53 3.74 -5.24 -6.47
N VAL A 54 4.85 -4.51 -6.52
CA VAL A 54 5.80 -4.54 -7.64
C VAL A 54 7.07 -5.23 -7.16
N ILE A 55 7.48 -6.27 -7.85
CA ILE A 55 8.70 -7.04 -7.54
C ILE A 55 9.79 -6.59 -8.50
N VAL A 56 10.87 -6.04 -7.96
CA VAL A 56 12.01 -5.56 -8.74
C VAL A 56 13.31 -6.05 -8.13
N PRO A 57 14.34 -6.33 -8.95
CA PRO A 57 15.66 -6.67 -8.43
C PRO A 57 16.30 -5.44 -7.79
N VAL A 58 17.02 -5.66 -6.68
CA VAL A 58 17.77 -4.57 -6.01
C VAL A 58 18.93 -4.11 -6.88
N GLN A 59 19.55 -5.02 -7.61
CA GLN A 59 20.63 -4.73 -8.57
C GLN A 59 20.11 -4.88 -10.00
N SER A 60 20.24 -3.84 -10.80
CA SER A 60 19.81 -3.84 -12.20
C SER A 60 20.57 -2.83 -13.02
N ALA A 61 20.95 -3.19 -14.23
CA ALA A 61 21.54 -2.26 -15.20
C ALA A 61 20.59 -1.10 -15.56
N LYS A 62 19.29 -1.29 -15.34
CA LYS A 62 18.24 -0.28 -15.58
C LYS A 62 17.83 0.46 -14.29
N ALA A 63 18.66 0.43 -13.24
CA ALA A 63 18.34 1.02 -11.95
C ALA A 63 17.88 2.50 -12.03
N PRO A 64 18.52 3.40 -12.80
CA PRO A 64 18.07 4.78 -12.91
C PRO A 64 16.64 4.91 -13.44
N ASP A 65 16.29 4.17 -14.47
CA ASP A 65 14.95 4.20 -15.08
C ASP A 65 13.91 3.56 -14.18
N LEU A 66 14.26 2.44 -13.53
CA LEU A 66 13.39 1.79 -12.55
C LEU A 66 13.07 2.71 -11.37
N LYS A 67 14.08 3.40 -10.84
CA LYS A 67 13.87 4.35 -9.74
C LYS A 67 12.92 5.48 -10.14
N LYS A 68 13.12 6.08 -11.31
CA LYS A 68 12.26 7.16 -11.82
C LYS A 68 10.81 6.70 -11.97
N PHE A 69 10.62 5.55 -12.60
CA PHE A 69 9.29 4.99 -12.81
C PHE A 69 8.59 4.65 -11.49
N LEU A 70 9.27 3.94 -10.60
CA LEU A 70 8.69 3.53 -9.32
C LEU A 70 8.39 4.74 -8.41
N PHE A 71 9.29 5.73 -8.39
CA PHE A 71 9.05 6.96 -7.65
C PHE A 71 7.82 7.70 -8.17
N TRP A 72 7.67 7.81 -9.49
CA TRP A 72 6.47 8.37 -10.10
C TRP A 72 5.22 7.56 -9.72
N ALA A 73 5.29 6.25 -9.77
CA ALA A 73 4.16 5.36 -9.48
C ALA A 73 3.64 5.53 -8.03
N VAL A 74 4.54 5.69 -7.05
CA VAL A 74 4.14 5.87 -5.65
C VAL A 74 3.81 7.31 -5.27
N THR A 75 4.09 8.28 -6.15
CA THR A 75 3.81 9.71 -5.92
C THR A 75 2.73 10.22 -6.88
N LYS A 76 3.15 10.80 -8.00
CA LYS A 76 2.22 11.43 -8.97
C LYS A 76 1.25 10.44 -9.61
N GLY A 77 1.68 9.21 -9.85
CA GLY A 77 0.84 8.17 -10.43
C GLY A 77 -0.34 7.77 -9.54
N GLN A 78 -0.26 8.00 -8.23
CA GLN A 78 -1.35 7.72 -7.29
C GLN A 78 -2.63 8.53 -7.59
N ALA A 79 -2.50 9.68 -8.23
CA ALA A 79 -3.65 10.51 -8.61
C ALA A 79 -4.62 9.84 -9.59
N PHE A 80 -4.16 8.84 -10.35
CA PHE A 80 -5.00 8.06 -11.27
C PHE A 80 -5.80 6.95 -10.56
N GLY A 81 -5.42 6.61 -9.33
CA GLY A 81 -6.00 5.51 -8.58
C GLY A 81 -7.51 5.63 -8.34
N PRO A 82 -8.03 6.74 -7.79
CA PRO A 82 -9.45 6.85 -7.44
C PRO A 82 -10.42 6.60 -8.60
N LYS A 83 -10.09 7.04 -9.80
CA LYS A 83 -10.91 6.80 -11.00
C LYS A 83 -10.96 5.32 -11.39
N LEU A 84 -9.95 4.55 -11.00
CA LEU A 84 -9.83 3.11 -11.23
C LEU A 84 -10.23 2.30 -10.00
N LEU A 85 -10.84 2.94 -8.99
CA LEU A 85 -11.25 2.34 -7.72
C LEU A 85 -10.08 1.78 -6.90
N PHE A 86 -8.86 2.32 -7.10
CA PHE A 86 -7.71 2.06 -6.26
C PHE A 86 -7.50 3.21 -5.26
N GLN A 87 -7.39 2.86 -3.99
CA GLN A 87 -7.08 3.83 -2.95
C GLN A 87 -5.59 4.21 -3.02
N PRO A 88 -5.24 5.52 -3.09
CA PRO A 88 -3.85 5.94 -2.96
C PRO A 88 -3.21 5.44 -1.66
N ILE A 89 -1.91 5.13 -1.71
CA ILE A 89 -1.18 4.64 -0.54
C ILE A 89 -1.09 5.72 0.54
N PRO A 90 -1.23 5.36 1.83
CA PRO A 90 -1.08 6.32 2.92
C PRO A 90 0.39 6.76 3.08
N LYS A 91 0.60 7.92 3.71
CA LYS A 91 1.96 8.48 3.91
C LYS A 91 2.92 7.54 4.60
N SER A 92 2.45 6.76 5.56
CA SER A 92 3.27 5.77 6.27
C SER A 92 3.85 4.72 5.34
N VAL A 93 3.07 4.26 4.37
CA VAL A 93 3.50 3.30 3.35
C VAL A 93 4.40 3.97 2.31
N LEU A 94 4.09 5.21 1.92
CA LEU A 94 4.90 5.97 0.97
C LEU A 94 6.34 6.13 1.47
N VAL A 95 6.55 6.46 2.74
CA VAL A 95 7.89 6.59 3.33
C VAL A 95 8.69 5.30 3.23
N VAL A 96 8.06 4.15 3.49
CA VAL A 96 8.70 2.83 3.37
C VAL A 96 9.03 2.52 1.90
N ALA A 97 8.10 2.81 0.99
CA ALA A 97 8.30 2.61 -0.45
C ALA A 97 9.47 3.45 -1.00
N GLU A 98 9.56 4.72 -0.62
CA GLU A 98 10.67 5.60 -1.03
C GLU A 98 12.03 5.09 -0.54
N LYS A 99 12.12 4.65 0.72
CA LYS A 99 13.34 4.04 1.27
C LYS A 99 13.73 2.77 0.55
N THR A 100 12.75 1.97 0.16
CA THR A 100 12.99 0.72 -0.58
C THR A 100 13.47 1.01 -2.00
N ILE A 101 12.85 1.96 -2.69
CA ILE A 101 13.27 2.40 -4.03
C ILE A 101 14.72 2.91 -4.02
N ALA A 102 15.11 3.63 -2.97
CA ALA A 102 16.49 4.15 -2.82
C ALA A 102 17.55 3.04 -2.78
N LYS A 103 17.20 1.82 -2.38
CA LYS A 103 18.12 0.66 -2.34
C LYS A 103 18.44 0.08 -3.71
N ILE A 104 17.68 0.41 -4.74
CA ILE A 104 17.92 -0.11 -6.10
C ILE A 104 19.20 0.55 -6.65
N HIS A 105 20.10 -0.27 -7.18
CA HIS A 105 21.38 0.18 -7.72
C HIS A 105 21.80 -0.63 -8.95
N SER A 106 22.71 -0.07 -9.70
CA SER A 106 23.32 -0.75 -10.85
C SER A 106 24.43 -1.73 -10.46
#